data_4c97dd359e6c6663d1f4b0cc84a4643d
#
_entry.id   4c97dd359e6c6663d1f4b0cc84a4643d
#
_cell.length_a   1.000
_cell.length_b   1.000
_cell.length_c   1.000
_cell.angle_alpha   90.00
_cell.angle_beta   90.00
_cell.angle_gamma   90.00
#
_symmetry.space_group_name_H-M   'P 1'
#
loop_
_entity.id
_entity.type
_entity.pdbx_description
1 polymer ?
#
loop_
_entity_poly.entity_id
_entity_poly.type
_entity_poly.pdbx_seq_one_letter_code
_entity_poly.pdbx_strand_id
1 'polypeptide(L)'
;MEKKRLFFIHNLYKYRGGEDISFENEYEFLSESYNTDNAVFSNQQFNLIDLYNLATLNNKNANRITQNKIKKFKPGIIYFHNTWYKISLGIFNKLNKSENNLLIKLHNMRYFCTRSFLSSRH
;
A
#
# COMPACT_ATOMS: atom_id res chain seq x y z
N MET A 1 9.05 17.59 21.37
CA MET A 1 8.02 17.67 20.30
C MET A 1 7.58 16.25 19.93
N GLU A 2 6.29 15.99 19.92
CA GLU A 2 5.79 14.67 19.53
C GLU A 2 6.06 14.44 18.04
N LYS A 3 6.64 13.29 17.70
CA LYS A 3 6.88 12.92 16.29
C LYS A 3 5.54 12.74 15.56
N LYS A 4 5.41 13.30 14.38
CA LYS A 4 4.24 13.07 13.52
C LYS A 4 4.11 11.58 13.19
N ARG A 5 2.89 11.07 13.12
CA ARG A 5 2.59 9.67 12.86
C ARG A 5 2.40 9.42 11.37
N LEU A 6 3.19 8.48 10.84
CA LEU A 6 3.23 8.09 9.44
C LEU A 6 2.95 6.59 9.31
N PHE A 7 1.92 6.23 8.57
CA PHE A 7 1.50 4.84 8.37
C PHE A 7 1.79 4.39 6.94
N PHE A 8 2.56 3.33 6.80
CA PHE A 8 2.91 2.76 5.50
C PHE A 8 1.97 1.65 5.09
N ILE A 9 1.63 1.61 3.81
CA ILE A 9 0.91 0.51 3.18
C ILE A 9 1.73 0.00 2.01
N HIS A 10 2.08 -1.29 2.06
CA HIS A 10 2.89 -1.94 1.01
C HIS A 10 2.44 -3.38 0.79
N ASN A 11 2.49 -3.80 -0.47
CA ASN A 11 2.28 -5.18 -0.87
C ASN A 11 3.55 -5.72 -1.50
N LEU A 12 4.21 -6.64 -0.81
CA LEU A 12 5.42 -7.30 -1.27
C LEU A 12 5.14 -8.17 -2.49
N TYR A 13 6.03 -8.15 -3.45
CA TYR A 13 5.99 -9.07 -4.58
C TYR A 13 6.29 -10.52 -4.17
N LYS A 14 5.93 -11.46 -5.04
CA LYS A 14 6.31 -12.87 -4.87
C LYS A 14 7.84 -13.05 -4.82
N TYR A 15 8.54 -12.29 -5.66
CA TYR A 15 9.99 -12.20 -5.68
C TYR A 15 10.40 -10.78 -5.31
N ARG A 16 11.31 -10.66 -4.33
CA ARG A 16 11.79 -9.35 -3.86
C ARG A 16 12.35 -8.54 -5.03
N GLY A 17 11.83 -7.36 -5.22
CA GLY A 17 12.19 -6.45 -6.31
C GLY A 17 12.60 -5.07 -5.82
N GLY A 18 12.87 -4.17 -6.77
CA GLY A 18 13.29 -2.80 -6.47
C GLY A 18 12.26 -2.00 -5.66
N GLU A 19 10.97 -2.28 -5.83
CA GLU A 19 9.91 -1.62 -5.06
C GLU A 19 9.94 -2.04 -3.58
N ASP A 20 10.25 -3.31 -3.29
CA ASP A 20 10.35 -3.81 -1.92
C ASP A 20 11.58 -3.23 -1.21
N ILE A 21 12.71 -3.14 -1.92
CA ILE A 21 13.93 -2.51 -1.42
C ILE A 21 13.70 -1.02 -1.17
N SER A 22 13.03 -0.34 -2.08
CA SER A 22 12.69 1.09 -1.92
C SER A 22 11.79 1.32 -0.70
N PHE A 23 10.80 0.45 -0.49
CA PHE A 23 9.94 0.51 0.69
C PHE A 23 10.74 0.34 1.98
N GLU A 24 11.61 -0.68 2.06
CA GLU A 24 12.42 -0.95 3.25
C GLU A 24 13.33 0.23 3.60
N ASN A 25 14.04 0.76 2.60
CA ASN A 25 14.95 1.90 2.79
C ASN A 25 14.21 3.17 3.24
N GLU A 26 13.06 3.47 2.63
CA GLU A 26 12.27 4.64 3.01
C GLU A 26 11.61 4.47 4.38
N TYR A 27 11.15 3.26 4.70
CA TYR A 27 10.59 2.97 6.02
C TYR A 27 11.63 3.19 7.12
N GLU A 28 12.84 2.66 6.94
CA GLU A 28 13.96 2.83 7.87
C GLU A 28 14.32 4.31 8.03
N PHE A 29 14.58 5.00 6.92
CA PHE A 29 14.95 6.41 6.92
C PHE A 29 13.90 7.31 7.58
N LEU A 30 12.62 7.12 7.24
CA LEU A 30 11.55 7.95 7.80
C LEU A 30 11.23 7.61 9.26
N SER A 31 11.52 6.40 9.73
CA SER A 31 11.37 6.00 11.13
C SER A 31 12.28 6.78 12.09
N GLU A 32 13.37 7.35 11.59
CA GLU A 32 14.23 8.23 12.39
C GLU A 32 13.50 9.53 12.80
N SER A 33 12.69 10.08 11.91
CA SER A 33 12.02 11.39 12.08
C SER A 33 10.55 11.30 12.45
N TYR A 34 9.87 10.21 12.09
CA TYR A 34 8.45 9.98 12.32
C TYR A 34 8.23 8.84 13.31
N ASN A 35 7.06 8.83 13.96
CA ASN A 35 6.55 7.62 14.61
C ASN A 35 5.85 6.79 13.52
N THR A 36 6.38 5.60 13.20
CA THR A 36 5.94 4.80 12.05
C THR A 36 5.26 3.51 12.47
N ASP A 37 4.25 3.10 11.71
CA ASP A 37 3.65 1.76 11.72
C ASP A 37 3.26 1.39 10.29
N ASN A 38 2.94 0.13 10.03
CA ASN A 38 2.67 -0.35 8.68
C ASN A 38 1.60 -1.44 8.59
N ALA A 39 1.07 -1.60 7.39
CA ALA A 39 0.34 -2.78 6.94
C ALA A 39 1.04 -3.32 5.70
N VAL A 40 1.77 -4.42 5.87
CA VAL A 40 2.50 -5.09 4.79
C VAL A 40 1.83 -6.43 4.50
N PHE A 41 1.53 -6.67 3.23
CA PHE A 41 0.97 -7.93 2.73
C PHE A 41 1.93 -8.53 1.72
N SER A 42 1.80 -9.83 1.44
CA SER A 42 2.69 -10.53 0.52
C SER A 42 1.92 -11.33 -0.51
N ASN A 43 2.39 -11.30 -1.75
CA ASN A 43 1.88 -12.10 -2.86
C ASN A 43 2.51 -13.51 -2.95
N GLN A 44 3.31 -13.92 -1.97
CA GLN A 44 3.98 -15.24 -1.99
C GLN A 44 3.00 -16.41 -2.04
N GLN A 45 1.85 -16.26 -1.39
CA GLN A 45 0.76 -17.25 -1.43
C GLN A 45 -0.45 -16.61 -2.12
N PHE A 46 -0.59 -16.83 -3.40
CA PHE A 46 -1.71 -16.35 -4.20
C PHE A 46 -2.67 -17.52 -4.46
N ASN A 47 -3.92 -17.37 -4.09
CA ASN A 47 -4.95 -18.37 -4.21
C ASN A 47 -6.18 -17.88 -5.03
N LEU A 48 -7.19 -18.74 -5.20
CA LEU A 48 -8.42 -18.39 -5.94
C LEU A 48 -9.21 -17.24 -5.31
N ILE A 49 -9.14 -17.09 -3.97
CA ILE A 49 -9.77 -15.99 -3.26
C ILE A 49 -9.06 -14.68 -3.59
N ASP A 50 -7.73 -14.70 -3.68
CA ASP A 50 -6.94 -13.54 -4.09
C ASP A 50 -7.25 -13.14 -5.53
N LEU A 51 -7.49 -14.10 -6.43
CA LEU A 51 -7.91 -13.83 -7.80
C LEU A 51 -9.29 -13.16 -7.84
N TYR A 52 -10.25 -13.64 -7.05
CA TYR A 52 -11.55 -13.00 -6.91
C TYR A 52 -11.43 -11.57 -6.35
N ASN A 53 -10.63 -11.37 -5.30
CA ASN A 53 -10.38 -10.07 -4.70
C ASN A 53 -9.73 -9.09 -5.69
N LEU A 54 -8.83 -9.60 -6.54
CA LEU A 54 -8.20 -8.81 -7.60
C LEU A 54 -9.22 -8.40 -8.67
N ALA A 55 -10.06 -9.34 -9.12
CA ALA A 55 -11.09 -9.08 -10.12
C ALA A 55 -12.13 -8.05 -9.64
N THR A 56 -12.48 -8.07 -8.36
CA THR A 56 -13.40 -7.11 -7.73
C THR A 56 -12.72 -5.83 -7.25
N LEU A 57 -11.39 -5.74 -7.34
CA LEU A 57 -10.57 -4.65 -6.78
C LEU A 57 -10.85 -4.41 -5.28
N ASN A 58 -11.25 -5.43 -4.54
CA ASN A 58 -11.69 -5.31 -3.15
C ASN A 58 -11.33 -6.54 -2.32
N ASN A 59 -10.27 -6.44 -1.55
CA ASN A 59 -9.91 -7.43 -0.55
C ASN A 59 -10.44 -7.02 0.82
N LYS A 60 -11.62 -7.54 1.19
CA LYS A 60 -12.29 -7.19 2.46
C LYS A 60 -11.43 -7.51 3.69
N ASN A 61 -10.68 -8.61 3.67
CA ASN A 61 -9.83 -9.00 4.80
C ASN A 61 -8.64 -8.06 4.97
N ALA A 62 -7.90 -7.79 3.88
CA ALA A 62 -6.78 -6.85 3.90
C ALA A 62 -7.25 -5.44 4.28
N ASN A 63 -8.39 -5.00 3.75
CA ASN A 63 -8.99 -3.70 4.08
C ASN A 63 -9.32 -3.62 5.59
N ARG A 64 -9.93 -4.66 6.15
CA ARG A 64 -10.29 -4.72 7.59
C ARG A 64 -9.04 -4.65 8.48
N ILE A 65 -8.01 -5.43 8.17
CA ILE A 65 -6.75 -5.45 8.92
C ILE A 65 -6.10 -4.06 8.88
N THR A 66 -6.01 -3.48 7.70
CA THR A 66 -5.42 -2.14 7.49
C THR A 66 -6.19 -1.06 8.24
N GLN A 67 -7.53 -1.04 8.13
CA GLN A 67 -8.38 -0.09 8.84
C GLN A 67 -8.25 -0.19 10.36
N ASN A 68 -8.19 -1.41 10.91
CA ASN A 68 -8.03 -1.62 12.35
C ASN A 68 -6.68 -1.08 12.85
N LYS A 69 -5.61 -1.30 12.11
CA LYS A 69 -4.29 -0.74 12.42
C LYS A 69 -4.31 0.79 12.37
N ILE A 70 -4.89 1.37 11.31
CA ILE A 70 -5.01 2.83 11.15
C ILE A 70 -5.82 3.44 12.30
N LYS A 71 -6.96 2.87 12.66
CA LYS A 71 -7.79 3.34 13.79
C LYS A 71 -7.04 3.32 15.12
N LYS A 72 -6.23 2.29 15.35
CA LYS A 72 -5.41 2.17 16.56
C LYS A 72 -4.25 3.16 16.58
N PHE A 73 -3.55 3.28 15.46
CA PHE A 73 -2.35 4.11 15.35
C PHE A 73 -2.65 5.59 15.17
N LYS A 74 -3.78 5.94 14.55
CA LYS A 74 -4.25 7.31 14.27
C LYS A 74 -3.19 8.16 13.55
N PRO A 75 -2.75 7.76 12.35
CA PRO A 75 -1.74 8.49 11.60
C PRO A 75 -2.27 9.85 11.10
N GLY A 76 -1.39 10.83 10.96
CA GLY A 76 -1.68 12.05 10.21
C GLY A 76 -1.44 11.91 8.71
N ILE A 77 -0.56 10.97 8.32
CA ILE A 77 -0.21 10.68 6.92
C ILE A 77 -0.29 9.18 6.70
N ILE A 78 -0.92 8.76 5.61
CA ILE A 78 -0.93 7.38 5.13
C ILE A 78 -0.16 7.34 3.81
N TYR A 79 0.90 6.57 3.76
CA TYR A 79 1.82 6.48 2.64
C TYR A 79 1.71 5.13 1.92
N PHE A 80 1.18 5.15 0.71
CA PHE A 80 1.03 3.99 -0.15
C PHE A 80 2.25 3.82 -1.05
N HIS A 81 2.94 2.69 -0.89
CA HIS A 81 4.02 2.27 -1.78
C HIS A 81 3.53 1.39 -2.92
N ASN A 82 2.84 0.30 -2.58
CA ASN A 82 2.26 -0.62 -3.53
C ASN A 82 1.00 -1.27 -2.94
N THR A 83 -0.07 -1.34 -3.72
CA THR A 83 -1.32 -1.98 -3.30
C THR A 83 -1.64 -3.25 -4.10
N TRP A 84 -0.81 -3.61 -5.03
CA TRP A 84 -1.02 -4.68 -5.99
C TRP A 84 -0.35 -6.00 -5.51
N TYR A 85 -1.04 -7.12 -5.28
CA TYR A 85 -2.43 -7.43 -5.62
C TYR A 85 -3.35 -7.47 -4.38
N LYS A 86 -2.88 -7.87 -3.20
CA LYS A 86 -3.72 -8.23 -2.05
C LYS A 86 -4.46 -7.05 -1.43
N ILE A 87 -3.84 -5.88 -1.36
CA ILE A 87 -4.50 -4.71 -0.78
C ILE A 87 -5.57 -4.18 -1.73
N SER A 88 -5.25 -4.14 -3.01
CA SER A 88 -6.12 -3.64 -4.09
C SER A 88 -6.59 -2.17 -3.95
N LEU A 89 -7.20 -1.65 -5.00
CA LEU A 89 -7.64 -0.24 -5.04
C LEU A 89 -8.85 0.06 -4.12
N GLY A 90 -9.59 -0.97 -3.73
CA GLY A 90 -10.76 -0.81 -2.85
C GLY A 90 -10.45 -0.19 -1.49
N ILE A 91 -9.18 -0.23 -1.04
CA ILE A 91 -8.77 0.40 0.22
C ILE A 91 -9.02 1.91 0.22
N PHE A 92 -8.80 2.58 -0.92
CA PHE A 92 -8.99 4.03 -1.02
C PHE A 92 -10.42 4.50 -0.73
N ASN A 93 -11.42 3.66 -1.02
CA ASN A 93 -12.81 3.94 -0.72
C ASN A 93 -13.16 3.74 0.77
N LYS A 94 -12.30 3.06 1.51
CA LYS A 94 -12.52 2.73 2.93
C LYS A 94 -11.80 3.68 3.88
N LEU A 95 -10.92 4.52 3.36
CA LEU A 95 -10.19 5.49 4.18
C LEU A 95 -10.94 6.79 4.29
N ASN A 96 -10.99 7.35 5.50
CA ASN A 96 -11.55 8.67 5.72
C ASN A 96 -10.56 9.74 5.28
N LYS A 97 -10.79 10.29 4.10
CA LYS A 97 -9.91 11.31 3.48
C LYS A 97 -9.92 12.65 4.22
N SER A 98 -10.92 12.90 5.07
CA SER A 98 -10.98 14.12 5.86
C SER A 98 -10.07 14.10 7.09
N GLU A 99 -9.72 12.91 7.55
CA GLU A 99 -8.90 12.73 8.76
C GLU A 99 -7.43 12.43 8.47
N ASN A 100 -7.11 12.02 7.23
CA ASN A 100 -5.78 11.56 6.87
C ASN A 100 -5.29 12.20 5.56
N ASN A 101 -4.03 12.62 5.54
CA ASN A 101 -3.36 12.97 4.30
C ASN A 101 -2.88 11.69 3.61
N LEU A 102 -3.28 11.48 2.37
CA LEU A 102 -2.89 10.33 1.58
C LEU A 102 -1.73 10.70 0.65
N LEU A 103 -0.65 9.95 0.73
CA LEU A 103 0.50 10.05 -0.16
C LEU A 103 0.63 8.73 -0.93
N ILE A 104 0.74 8.81 -2.24
CA ILE A 104 0.86 7.63 -3.11
C ILE A 104 2.15 7.74 -3.90
N LYS A 105 3.04 6.76 -3.74
CA LYS A 105 4.23 6.62 -4.58
C LYS A 105 3.93 5.75 -5.78
N LEU A 106 4.13 6.29 -6.96
CA LEU A 106 3.95 5.56 -8.21
C LEU A 106 5.30 4.98 -8.65
N HIS A 107 5.49 3.69 -8.44
CA HIS A 107 6.68 2.95 -8.90
C HIS A 107 6.58 2.50 -10.36
N ASN A 108 5.34 2.39 -10.83
CA ASN A 108 5.03 1.92 -12.18
C ASN A 108 3.69 2.50 -12.65
N MET A 109 3.34 2.25 -13.91
CA MET A 109 2.13 2.79 -14.53
C MET A 109 0.89 1.89 -14.41
N ARG A 110 0.87 0.92 -13.46
CA ARG A 110 -0.25 -0.04 -13.32
C ARG A 110 -1.60 0.61 -13.03
N TYR A 111 -1.60 1.78 -12.40
CA TYR A 111 -2.84 2.54 -12.18
C TYR A 111 -3.42 3.14 -13.47
N PHE A 112 -2.61 3.26 -14.52
CA PHE A 112 -2.96 3.86 -15.80
C PHE A 112 -2.82 2.89 -16.96
N CYS A 113 -1.99 1.86 -16.85
CA CYS A 113 -1.70 0.91 -17.89
C CYS A 113 -1.43 -0.49 -17.31
N THR A 114 -2.15 -1.49 -17.80
CA THR A 114 -2.01 -2.89 -17.38
C THR A 114 -0.63 -3.49 -17.61
N ARG A 115 0.16 -2.92 -18.54
CA ARG A 115 1.53 -3.33 -18.82
C ARG A 115 2.58 -2.76 -17.87
N SER A 116 2.17 -1.95 -16.88
CA SER A 116 3.04 -1.31 -15.90
C SER A 116 4.00 -0.23 -16.44
N PHE A 117 4.09 -0.08 -17.75
CA PHE A 117 4.86 0.98 -18.42
C PHE A 117 4.11 1.49 -19.63
N LEU A 118 4.24 2.76 -19.90
CA LEU A 118 3.63 3.38 -21.07
C LEU A 118 4.40 2.93 -22.32
N SER A 119 3.80 2.06 -23.11
CA SER A 119 4.29 1.75 -24.46
C SER A 119 3.32 2.32 -25.48
N SER A 120 3.75 3.29 -26.26
CA SER A 120 3.06 3.63 -27.48
C SER A 120 3.38 2.57 -28.53
N ARG A 121 2.38 1.91 -29.10
CA ARG A 121 2.55 1.25 -30.40
C ARG A 121 2.49 2.35 -31.45
N HIS A 122 3.60 2.57 -32.11
CA HIS A 122 3.61 3.19 -33.41
C HIS A 122 3.29 2.13 -34.49
#